data_7789e113fd24bdb2f4d9ccf3b7c0cd60
#
_entry.id   7789e113fd24bdb2f4d9ccf3b7c0cd60
#
_cell.length_a   1.000
_cell.length_b   1.000
_cell.length_c   1.000
_cell.angle_alpha   90.00
_cell.angle_beta   90.00
_cell.angle_gamma   90.00
#
_symmetry.space_group_name_H-M   'P 1'
#
loop_
_entity.id
_entity.type
_entity.pdbx_description
1 polymer ?
#
loop_
_entity_poly.entity_id
_entity_poly.type
_entity_poly.pdbx_seq_one_letter_code
_entity_poly.pdbx_strand_id
1 'polypeptide(L)'
;AITLITRDGGENYSKPMISTGFTKKFEPDQLATQTAENMSDNLGIAVRTRTEVASLDTASSEVVLTSGERVPYSSLVLTLGAELIRPPMGGDAASEVMGVNDLDDYRRFRDTLTQTGVKKVAVIGAGLIGCEFTNDLLNGDFAVEAVDPMDYCLPTLLPEIAGRAVQRALAEKGARFHF
;
A
#
# COMPACT_ATOMS: atom_id res chain seq x y z
N ALA A 1 -7.75 26.12 14.14
CA ALA A 1 -7.36 25.67 12.78
C ALA A 1 -6.82 24.24 12.88
N ILE A 2 -7.01 23.44 11.85
CA ILE A 2 -6.48 22.07 11.74
C ILE A 2 -5.38 22.09 10.68
N THR A 3 -4.24 21.46 10.99
CA THR A 3 -3.17 21.21 10.04
C THR A 3 -2.94 19.72 9.92
N LEU A 4 -3.03 19.17 8.71
CA LEU A 4 -2.66 17.81 8.39
C LEU A 4 -1.25 17.82 7.81
N ILE A 5 -0.36 16.98 8.34
CA ILE A 5 1.01 16.84 7.84
C ILE A 5 1.16 15.41 7.33
N THR A 6 1.61 15.25 6.09
CA THR A 6 1.80 13.94 5.48
C THR A 6 3.05 13.89 4.60
N ARG A 7 3.74 12.75 4.59
CA ARG A 7 4.93 12.51 3.77
C ARG A 7 4.61 12.23 2.29
N ASP A 8 3.37 11.83 2.00
CA ASP A 8 2.88 11.56 0.64
C ASP A 8 2.28 12.79 -0.04
N GLY A 9 1.57 12.60 -1.16
CA GLY A 9 0.90 13.65 -1.92
C GLY A 9 -0.34 14.22 -1.25
N GLY A 10 -0.80 13.62 -0.14
CA GLY A 10 -1.96 14.07 0.62
C GLY A 10 -3.31 13.80 -0.05
N GLU A 11 -3.36 12.94 -1.05
CA GLU A 11 -4.62 12.55 -1.67
C GLU A 11 -5.49 11.75 -0.71
N ASN A 12 -6.79 11.97 -0.77
CA ASN A 12 -7.76 11.14 -0.09
C ASN A 12 -8.10 9.92 -0.94
N TYR A 13 -7.79 8.74 -0.45
CA TYR A 13 -8.13 7.46 -1.09
C TYR A 13 -8.41 6.38 -0.05
N SER A 14 -9.15 5.36 -0.46
CA SER A 14 -9.35 4.18 0.37
C SER A 14 -8.19 3.22 0.18
N LYS A 15 -7.36 3.04 1.21
CA LYS A 15 -6.17 2.16 1.15
C LYS A 15 -6.48 0.74 0.67
N PRO A 16 -7.57 0.06 1.08
CA PRO A 16 -7.94 -1.25 0.55
C PRO A 16 -8.25 -1.27 -0.96
N MET A 17 -8.53 -0.10 -1.56
CA MET A 17 -8.82 -0.02 -2.99
C MET A 17 -7.57 -0.13 -3.88
N ILE A 18 -6.37 0.02 -3.32
CA ILE A 18 -5.11 -0.11 -4.05
C ILE A 18 -4.98 -1.50 -4.69
N SER A 19 -5.46 -2.54 -4.02
CA SER A 19 -5.46 -3.93 -4.52
C SER A 19 -6.65 -4.27 -5.43
N THR A 20 -7.31 -3.26 -6.02
CA THR A 20 -8.47 -3.47 -6.91
C THR A 20 -8.39 -2.70 -8.24
N GLY A 21 -7.25 -2.06 -8.52
CA GLY A 21 -7.12 -1.16 -9.66
C GLY A 21 -7.28 -1.84 -11.01
N PHE A 22 -6.72 -3.02 -11.21
CA PHE A 22 -6.90 -3.79 -12.45
C PHE A 22 -8.33 -4.33 -12.57
N THR A 23 -8.90 -4.86 -11.50
CA THR A 23 -10.28 -5.35 -11.45
C THR A 23 -11.29 -4.26 -11.83
N LYS A 24 -11.06 -3.04 -11.36
CA LYS A 24 -11.91 -1.87 -11.65
C LYS A 24 -11.53 -1.14 -12.93
N LYS A 25 -10.43 -1.53 -13.56
CA LYS A 25 -9.86 -0.85 -14.75
C LYS A 25 -9.57 0.63 -14.44
N PHE A 26 -9.08 0.91 -13.25
CA PHE A 26 -8.68 2.24 -12.82
C PHE A 26 -7.18 2.45 -13.02
N GLU A 27 -6.83 3.61 -13.52
CA GLU A 27 -5.47 4.10 -13.40
C GLU A 27 -5.19 4.54 -11.95
N PRO A 28 -3.92 4.56 -11.50
CA PRO A 28 -3.59 4.88 -10.11
C PRO A 28 -4.25 6.16 -9.58
N ASP A 29 -4.27 7.21 -10.37
CA ASP A 29 -4.85 8.50 -9.96
C ASP A 29 -6.37 8.46 -9.80
N GLN A 30 -7.05 7.52 -10.44
CA GLN A 30 -8.49 7.33 -10.30
C GLN A 30 -8.88 6.66 -8.97
N LEU A 31 -7.91 6.12 -8.23
CA LEU A 31 -8.12 5.63 -6.86
C LEU A 31 -8.24 6.78 -5.85
N ALA A 32 -7.67 7.93 -6.15
CA ALA A 32 -7.83 9.13 -5.35
C ALA A 32 -9.20 9.75 -5.56
N THR A 33 -9.92 9.99 -4.48
CA THR A 33 -11.25 10.62 -4.51
C THR A 33 -11.17 12.14 -4.42
N GLN A 34 -10.10 12.66 -3.80
CA GLN A 34 -9.84 14.09 -3.67
C GLN A 34 -8.33 14.34 -3.65
N THR A 35 -7.91 15.47 -4.20
CA THR A 35 -6.54 15.98 -4.04
C THR A 35 -6.37 16.66 -2.68
N ALA A 36 -5.13 16.88 -2.26
CA ALA A 36 -4.81 17.64 -1.05
C ALA A 36 -5.40 19.06 -1.09
N GLU A 37 -5.36 19.71 -2.25
CA GLU A 37 -5.92 21.05 -2.48
C GLU A 37 -7.44 21.02 -2.29
N ASN A 38 -8.14 20.10 -2.94
CA ASN A 38 -9.59 19.96 -2.80
C ASN A 38 -10.02 19.69 -1.35
N MET A 39 -9.23 18.88 -0.61
CA MET A 39 -9.51 18.66 0.81
C MET A 39 -9.27 19.92 1.65
N SER A 40 -8.20 20.65 1.37
CA SER A 40 -7.90 21.91 2.04
C SER A 40 -9.06 22.89 1.90
N ASP A 41 -9.55 23.07 0.67
CA ASP A 41 -10.64 23.98 0.38
C ASP A 41 -11.98 23.51 0.96
N ASN A 42 -12.34 22.26 0.77
CA ASN A 42 -13.62 21.70 1.21
C ASN A 42 -13.76 21.62 2.73
N LEU A 43 -12.65 21.37 3.44
CA LEU A 43 -12.65 21.16 4.88
C LEU A 43 -12.16 22.40 5.66
N GLY A 44 -11.63 23.41 4.99
CA GLY A 44 -11.06 24.59 5.64
C GLY A 44 -9.84 24.26 6.51
N ILE A 45 -9.00 23.30 6.07
CA ILE A 45 -7.81 22.85 6.79
C ILE A 45 -6.55 23.16 5.99
N ALA A 46 -5.41 23.25 6.66
CA ALA A 46 -4.11 23.30 5.98
C ALA A 46 -3.61 21.87 5.75
N VAL A 47 -3.28 21.50 4.49
CA VAL A 47 -2.66 20.22 4.15
C VAL A 47 -1.21 20.47 3.72
N ARG A 48 -0.27 19.93 4.50
CA ARG A 48 1.17 20.01 4.22
C ARG A 48 1.62 18.67 3.67
N THR A 49 1.70 18.60 2.36
CA THR A 49 2.13 17.41 1.61
C THR A 49 3.64 17.32 1.55
N ARG A 50 4.18 16.14 1.23
CA ARG A 50 5.63 15.88 1.08
C ARG A 50 6.43 16.40 2.27
N THR A 51 5.82 16.33 3.46
CA THR A 51 6.36 16.88 4.70
C THR A 51 6.50 15.75 5.73
N GLU A 52 7.72 15.51 6.15
CA GLU A 52 8.03 14.41 7.07
C GLU A 52 8.29 14.94 8.48
N VAL A 53 7.73 14.26 9.46
CA VAL A 53 7.92 14.54 10.88
C VAL A 53 9.13 13.75 11.37
N ALA A 54 10.12 14.48 11.94
CA ALA A 54 11.31 13.87 12.52
C ALA A 54 11.08 13.44 13.97
N SER A 55 10.39 14.26 14.76
CA SER A 55 10.16 13.98 16.19
C SER A 55 9.01 14.81 16.76
N LEU A 56 8.62 14.47 17.98
CA LEU A 56 7.66 15.22 18.78
C LEU A 56 8.36 15.78 20.01
N ASP A 57 8.24 17.08 20.24
CA ASP A 57 8.64 17.75 21.48
C ASP A 57 7.39 17.96 22.33
N THR A 58 7.13 17.02 23.22
CA THR A 58 5.93 17.06 24.07
C THR A 58 6.03 18.10 25.19
N ALA A 59 7.26 18.54 25.53
CA ALA A 59 7.46 19.55 26.56
C ALA A 59 7.07 20.95 26.05
N SER A 60 7.36 21.25 24.80
CA SER A 60 6.95 22.52 24.14
C SER A 60 5.66 22.40 23.35
N SER A 61 5.07 21.19 23.24
CA SER A 61 3.90 20.91 22.39
C SER A 61 4.12 21.28 20.92
N GLU A 62 5.22 20.76 20.36
CA GLU A 62 5.61 21.02 18.98
C GLU A 62 5.94 19.73 18.22
N VAL A 63 5.54 19.72 16.93
CA VAL A 63 5.99 18.73 15.95
C VAL A 63 7.26 19.28 15.28
N VAL A 64 8.34 18.51 15.26
CA VAL A 64 9.59 18.87 14.61
C VAL A 64 9.65 18.17 13.25
N LEU A 65 9.75 18.94 12.17
CA LEU A 65 9.87 18.43 10.81
C LEU A 65 11.32 18.09 10.47
N THR A 66 11.54 17.25 9.48
CA THR A 66 12.88 16.91 8.96
C THR A 66 13.62 18.14 8.42
N SER A 67 12.89 19.17 8.00
CA SER A 67 13.45 20.48 7.62
C SER A 67 14.00 21.29 8.78
N GLY A 68 13.74 20.88 10.02
CA GLY A 68 14.04 21.63 11.24
C GLY A 68 12.95 22.62 11.66
N GLU A 69 11.91 22.81 10.87
CA GLU A 69 10.76 23.64 11.26
C GLU A 69 10.04 23.02 12.46
N ARG A 70 9.55 23.86 13.35
CA ARG A 70 8.77 23.46 14.53
C ARG A 70 7.34 23.98 14.37
N VAL A 71 6.38 23.07 14.45
CA VAL A 71 4.95 23.37 14.28
C VAL A 71 4.25 23.18 15.64
N PRO A 72 3.77 24.25 16.27
CA PRO A 72 3.09 24.15 17.56
C PRO A 72 1.70 23.54 17.41
N TYR A 73 1.27 22.81 18.46
CA TYR A 73 -0.08 22.26 18.54
C TYR A 73 -0.69 22.44 19.94
N SER A 74 -2.01 22.55 19.99
CA SER A 74 -2.78 22.45 21.24
C SER A 74 -3.29 21.02 21.48
N SER A 75 -3.57 20.30 20.41
CA SER A 75 -3.93 18.88 20.43
C SER A 75 -3.32 18.21 19.20
N LEU A 76 -2.77 17.01 19.39
CA LEU A 76 -2.12 16.24 18.34
C LEU A 76 -2.81 14.90 18.16
N VAL A 77 -3.12 14.55 16.92
CA VAL A 77 -3.63 13.22 16.54
C VAL A 77 -2.58 12.52 15.67
N LEU A 78 -2.18 11.33 16.06
CA LEU A 78 -1.23 10.51 15.32
C LEU A 78 -1.99 9.46 14.50
N THR A 79 -1.90 9.57 13.18
CA THR A 79 -2.53 8.65 12.20
C THR A 79 -1.48 8.16 11.21
N LEU A 80 -0.36 7.65 11.72
CA LEU A 80 0.86 7.38 10.95
C LEU A 80 0.73 6.18 9.99
N GLY A 81 -0.36 5.41 10.06
CA GLY A 81 -0.53 4.20 9.26
C GLY A 81 0.39 3.07 9.71
N ALA A 82 0.81 2.24 8.78
CA ALA A 82 1.70 1.12 9.00
C ALA A 82 2.81 1.08 7.96
N GLU A 83 3.96 0.55 8.34
CA GLU A 83 5.05 0.23 7.42
C GLU A 83 4.93 -1.20 6.89
N LEU A 84 5.51 -1.44 5.73
CA LEU A 84 5.62 -2.78 5.15
C LEU A 84 6.59 -3.63 5.96
N ILE A 85 6.18 -4.84 6.27
CA ILE A 85 7.10 -5.86 6.77
C ILE A 85 7.90 -6.37 5.56
N ARG A 86 9.23 -6.14 5.58
CA ARG A 86 10.13 -6.68 4.57
C ARG A 86 10.76 -7.95 5.14
N PRO A 87 10.36 -9.14 4.66
CA PRO A 87 11.01 -10.38 5.10
C PRO A 87 12.47 -10.38 4.66
N PRO A 88 13.37 -11.02 5.41
CA PRO A 88 14.75 -11.20 4.99
C PRO A 88 14.79 -12.04 3.71
N MET A 89 15.32 -11.46 2.65
CA MET A 89 15.48 -12.13 1.36
C MET A 89 16.93 -12.08 0.92
N GLY A 90 17.43 -13.20 0.43
CA GLY A 90 18.75 -13.29 -0.19
C GLY A 90 18.67 -13.21 -1.70
N GLY A 91 19.84 -13.07 -2.34
CA GLY A 91 19.97 -12.99 -3.79
C GLY A 91 20.25 -11.57 -4.29
N ASP A 92 20.67 -11.48 -5.53
CA ASP A 92 21.06 -10.24 -6.21
C ASP A 92 19.88 -9.32 -6.52
N ALA A 93 18.67 -9.86 -6.69
CA ALA A 93 17.47 -9.12 -6.97
C ALA A 93 16.65 -8.75 -5.71
N ALA A 94 17.14 -9.05 -4.50
CA ALA A 94 16.38 -8.77 -3.25
C ALA A 94 16.05 -7.28 -3.08
N SER A 95 16.91 -6.38 -3.55
CA SER A 95 16.69 -4.93 -3.53
C SER A 95 15.65 -4.44 -4.55
N GLU A 96 15.32 -5.24 -5.54
CA GLU A 96 14.36 -4.90 -6.61
C GLU A 96 12.93 -5.25 -6.22
N VAL A 97 12.74 -5.97 -5.10
CA VAL A 97 11.42 -6.34 -4.61
C VAL A 97 10.65 -5.10 -4.18
N MET A 98 9.57 -4.83 -4.90
CA MET A 98 8.70 -3.68 -4.64
C MET A 98 7.71 -3.99 -3.53
N GLY A 99 7.51 -3.03 -2.64
CA GLY A 99 6.39 -3.04 -1.72
C GLY A 99 5.33 -2.05 -2.18
N VAL A 100 4.06 -2.37 -1.96
CA VAL A 100 2.94 -1.48 -2.28
C VAL A 100 2.14 -1.23 -1.01
N ASN A 101 2.37 -0.08 -0.37
CA ASN A 101 1.75 0.31 0.88
C ASN A 101 0.85 1.55 0.77
N ASP A 102 1.14 2.40 -0.19
CA ASP A 102 0.42 3.64 -0.43
C ASP A 102 0.19 3.88 -1.92
N LEU A 103 -0.45 5.00 -2.26
CA LEU A 103 -0.79 5.34 -3.64
C LEU A 103 0.46 5.64 -4.49
N ASP A 104 1.51 6.22 -3.89
CA ASP A 104 2.76 6.49 -4.59
C ASP A 104 3.51 5.19 -4.92
N ASP A 105 3.50 4.23 -3.99
CA ASP A 105 4.02 2.88 -4.24
C ASP A 105 3.26 2.20 -5.38
N TYR A 106 1.92 2.32 -5.38
CA TYR A 106 1.09 1.73 -6.42
C TYR A 106 1.33 2.36 -7.79
N ARG A 107 1.51 3.69 -7.86
CA ARG A 107 1.91 4.39 -9.09
C ARG A 107 3.22 3.82 -9.63
N ARG A 108 4.26 3.75 -8.78
CA ARG A 108 5.56 3.17 -9.18
C ARG A 108 5.44 1.72 -9.65
N PHE A 109 4.63 0.92 -8.97
CA PHE A 109 4.38 -0.46 -9.37
C PHE A 109 3.73 -0.53 -10.77
N ARG A 110 2.67 0.23 -11.02
CA ARG A 110 1.97 0.29 -12.31
C ARG A 110 2.89 0.80 -13.43
N ASP A 111 3.68 1.82 -13.15
CA ASP A 111 4.69 2.35 -14.08
C ASP A 111 5.73 1.31 -14.44
N THR A 112 6.24 0.58 -13.44
CA THR A 112 7.20 -0.50 -13.66
C THR A 112 6.63 -1.60 -14.55
N LEU A 113 5.40 -2.05 -14.31
CA LEU A 113 4.73 -3.04 -15.16
C LEU A 113 4.60 -2.57 -16.60
N THR A 114 4.27 -1.30 -16.79
CA THR A 114 4.10 -0.68 -18.12
C THR A 114 5.43 -0.55 -18.85
N GLN A 115 6.45 -0.02 -18.18
CA GLN A 115 7.77 0.24 -18.79
C GLN A 115 8.51 -1.04 -19.13
N THR A 116 8.41 -2.06 -18.28
CA THR A 116 9.08 -3.35 -18.51
C THR A 116 8.31 -4.27 -19.45
N GLY A 117 7.01 -4.07 -19.59
CA GLY A 117 6.13 -4.93 -20.40
C GLY A 117 6.00 -6.35 -19.85
N VAL A 118 6.40 -6.61 -18.62
CA VAL A 118 6.31 -7.95 -18.00
C VAL A 118 4.86 -8.42 -17.92
N LYS A 119 4.66 -9.72 -18.09
CA LYS A 119 3.35 -10.39 -18.01
C LYS A 119 3.28 -11.38 -16.86
N LYS A 120 4.36 -11.52 -16.10
CA LYS A 120 4.44 -12.43 -14.97
C LYS A 120 4.90 -11.68 -13.73
N VAL A 121 4.17 -11.84 -12.64
CA VAL A 121 4.44 -11.17 -11.35
C VAL A 121 4.53 -12.23 -10.25
N ALA A 122 5.57 -12.13 -9.44
CA ALA A 122 5.68 -12.88 -8.19
C ALA A 122 5.12 -12.03 -7.04
N VAL A 123 4.21 -12.60 -6.26
CA VAL A 123 3.65 -11.99 -5.05
C VAL A 123 4.26 -12.70 -3.84
N ILE A 124 4.92 -11.94 -2.98
CA ILE A 124 5.51 -12.46 -1.74
C ILE A 124 4.52 -12.24 -0.60
N GLY A 125 3.98 -13.35 -0.10
CA GLY A 125 2.94 -13.39 0.92
C GLY A 125 1.59 -13.82 0.37
N ALA A 126 0.97 -14.83 1.01
CA ALA A 126 -0.39 -15.29 0.74
C ALA A 126 -1.36 -14.92 1.89
N GLY A 127 -1.06 -13.84 2.61
CA GLY A 127 -1.95 -13.18 3.54
C GLY A 127 -3.06 -12.39 2.83
N LEU A 128 -3.82 -11.58 3.58
CA LEU A 128 -4.96 -10.82 3.03
C LEU A 128 -4.57 -9.97 1.82
N ILE A 129 -3.60 -9.10 1.98
CA ILE A 129 -3.15 -8.18 0.93
C ILE A 129 -2.56 -8.94 -0.26
N GLY A 130 -1.75 -9.99 0.00
CA GLY A 130 -1.18 -10.81 -1.09
C GLY A 130 -2.24 -11.54 -1.90
N CYS A 131 -3.28 -12.09 -1.26
CA CYS A 131 -4.41 -12.70 -1.98
C CYS A 131 -5.22 -11.69 -2.78
N GLU A 132 -5.42 -10.47 -2.25
CA GLU A 132 -6.09 -9.39 -2.98
C GLU A 132 -5.30 -8.97 -4.21
N PHE A 133 -3.99 -8.70 -4.09
CA PHE A 133 -3.14 -8.38 -5.24
C PHE A 133 -3.05 -9.55 -6.24
N THR A 134 -2.98 -10.80 -5.76
CA THR A 134 -3.03 -11.97 -6.63
C THR A 134 -4.30 -11.96 -7.48
N ASN A 135 -5.47 -11.76 -6.86
CA ASN A 135 -6.73 -11.68 -7.58
C ASN A 135 -6.79 -10.49 -8.56
N ASP A 136 -6.31 -9.31 -8.13
CA ASP A 136 -6.33 -8.09 -8.95
C ASP A 136 -5.43 -8.22 -10.19
N LEU A 137 -4.22 -8.76 -10.01
CA LEU A 137 -3.27 -9.01 -11.10
C LEU A 137 -3.81 -10.03 -12.10
N LEU A 138 -4.45 -11.12 -11.64
CA LEU A 138 -5.11 -12.08 -12.52
C LEU A 138 -6.22 -11.42 -13.36
N ASN A 139 -6.99 -10.51 -12.75
CA ASN A 139 -8.00 -9.74 -13.47
C ASN A 139 -7.40 -8.70 -14.44
N GLY A 140 -6.12 -8.37 -14.27
CA GLY A 140 -5.31 -7.54 -15.17
C GLY A 140 -4.54 -8.34 -16.25
N ASP A 141 -4.87 -9.62 -16.44
CA ASP A 141 -4.24 -10.52 -17.41
C ASP A 141 -2.74 -10.79 -17.16
N PHE A 142 -2.30 -10.74 -15.89
CA PHE A 142 -0.97 -11.16 -15.49
C PHE A 142 -0.96 -12.64 -15.09
N ALA A 143 0.12 -13.35 -15.41
CA ALA A 143 0.43 -14.62 -14.77
C ALA A 143 0.98 -14.35 -13.36
N VAL A 144 0.44 -15.01 -12.35
CA VAL A 144 0.81 -14.75 -10.94
C VAL A 144 1.35 -16.01 -10.28
N GLU A 145 2.51 -15.87 -9.65
CA GLU A 145 3.08 -16.86 -8.74
C GLU A 145 3.15 -16.25 -7.33
N ALA A 146 2.45 -16.86 -6.37
CA ALA A 146 2.46 -16.42 -4.99
C ALA A 146 3.33 -17.35 -4.13
N VAL A 147 4.17 -16.77 -3.29
CA VAL A 147 5.12 -17.49 -2.43
C VAL A 147 4.85 -17.12 -0.98
N ASP A 148 4.68 -18.11 -0.11
CA ASP A 148 4.48 -17.88 1.33
C ASP A 148 5.09 -19.05 2.12
N PRO A 149 5.71 -18.84 3.28
CA PRO A 149 6.24 -19.92 4.11
C PRO A 149 5.17 -20.74 4.82
N MET A 150 3.92 -20.32 4.78
CA MET A 150 2.77 -21.03 5.38
C MET A 150 2.11 -21.93 4.33
N ASP A 151 1.39 -22.97 4.78
CA ASP A 151 0.89 -24.05 3.91
C ASP A 151 -0.39 -23.74 3.12
N TYR A 152 -1.04 -22.59 3.36
CA TYR A 152 -2.30 -22.19 2.71
C TYR A 152 -2.53 -20.70 2.78
N CYS A 153 -3.47 -20.18 1.99
CA CYS A 153 -3.81 -18.75 1.97
C CYS A 153 -4.47 -18.28 3.27
N LEU A 154 -4.15 -17.06 3.72
CA LEU A 154 -4.77 -16.41 4.88
C LEU A 154 -4.61 -17.17 6.21
N PRO A 155 -3.46 -17.75 6.51
CA PRO A 155 -3.30 -18.68 7.63
C PRO A 155 -3.52 -18.04 9.00
N THR A 156 -3.34 -16.72 9.11
CA THR A 156 -3.55 -15.97 10.35
C THR A 156 -5.00 -15.47 10.53
N LEU A 157 -5.82 -15.57 9.49
CA LEU A 157 -7.18 -15.03 9.47
C LEU A 157 -8.26 -16.10 9.35
N LEU A 158 -7.96 -17.21 8.69
CA LEU A 158 -8.94 -18.25 8.37
C LEU A 158 -8.50 -19.62 8.89
N PRO A 159 -9.47 -20.47 9.28
CA PRO A 159 -9.20 -21.89 9.45
C PRO A 159 -8.72 -22.50 8.13
N GLU A 160 -7.91 -23.56 8.20
CA GLU A 160 -7.28 -24.21 7.05
C GLU A 160 -8.28 -24.56 5.94
N ILE A 161 -9.44 -25.10 6.27
CA ILE A 161 -10.48 -25.46 5.29
C ILE A 161 -10.92 -24.26 4.43
N ALA A 162 -11.06 -23.09 5.05
CA ALA A 162 -11.45 -21.85 4.37
C ALA A 162 -10.27 -21.25 3.58
N GLY A 163 -9.06 -21.25 4.18
CA GLY A 163 -7.85 -20.78 3.50
C GLY A 163 -7.52 -21.59 2.24
N ARG A 164 -7.65 -22.93 2.31
CA ARG A 164 -7.50 -23.79 1.14
C ARG A 164 -8.62 -23.60 0.10
N ALA A 165 -9.82 -23.19 0.50
CA ALA A 165 -10.88 -22.84 -0.46
C ALA A 165 -10.53 -21.56 -1.22
N VAL A 166 -10.00 -20.53 -0.55
CA VAL A 166 -9.48 -19.32 -1.22
C VAL A 166 -8.34 -19.65 -2.18
N GLN A 167 -7.37 -20.47 -1.72
CA GLN A 167 -6.26 -20.92 -2.56
C GLN A 167 -6.75 -21.62 -3.83
N ARG A 168 -7.70 -22.55 -3.72
CA ARG A 168 -8.29 -23.24 -4.90
C ARG A 168 -8.96 -22.25 -5.83
N ALA A 169 -9.76 -21.33 -5.33
CA ALA A 169 -10.44 -20.34 -6.15
C ALA A 169 -9.48 -19.44 -6.92
N LEU A 170 -8.38 -19.03 -6.31
CA LEU A 170 -7.33 -18.25 -6.99
C LEU A 170 -6.53 -19.11 -7.98
N ALA A 171 -6.27 -20.39 -7.65
CA ALA A 171 -5.59 -21.32 -8.54
C ALA A 171 -6.45 -21.65 -9.79
N GLU A 172 -7.75 -21.80 -9.65
CA GLU A 172 -8.70 -21.97 -10.76
C GLU A 172 -8.71 -20.76 -11.70
N LYS A 173 -8.42 -19.57 -11.17
CA LYS A 173 -8.22 -18.34 -11.96
C LYS A 173 -6.82 -18.25 -12.62
N GLY A 174 -5.90 -19.14 -12.29
CA GLY A 174 -4.58 -19.20 -12.90
C GLY A 174 -3.41 -18.85 -11.98
N ALA A 175 -3.63 -18.55 -10.71
CA ALA A 175 -2.53 -18.36 -9.76
C ALA A 175 -1.78 -19.67 -9.49
N ARG A 176 -0.46 -19.58 -9.35
CA ARG A 176 0.38 -20.69 -8.84
C ARG A 176 0.88 -20.33 -7.45
N PHE A 177 0.78 -21.28 -6.54
CA PHE A 177 1.23 -21.10 -5.16
C PHE A 177 2.44 -21.97 -4.86
N HIS A 178 3.37 -21.42 -4.11
CA HIS A 178 4.59 -22.05 -3.62
C HIS A 178 4.63 -21.86 -2.08
N PHE A 179 4.27 -22.90 -1.37
CA PHE A 179 4.23 -22.97 0.07
C PHE A 179 5.33 -23.84 0.64
#